data_5ae3eb0620cd57188101e1d96ed41eef
#
_entry.id   5ae3eb0620cd57188101e1d96ed41eef
#
_cell.length_a   1.000
_cell.length_b   1.000
_cell.length_c   1.000
_cell.angle_alpha   90.00
_cell.angle_beta   90.00
_cell.angle_gamma   90.00
#
_symmetry.space_group_name_H-M   'P 1'
#
loop_
_entity.id
_entity.type
_entity.pdbx_description
1 polymer ?
#
loop_
_entity_poly.entity_id
_entity_poly.type
_entity_poly.pdbx_seq_one_letter_code
_entity_poly.pdbx_strand_id
1 'polypeptide(L)'
;MVGYKGKEQESGDQISRLSDIMKEARMPMFCPKCDVIMKKKLDDKFWSMFGHCFNCQIKVENKMRIAGTYEEWEKNKIKENKISFIKEQIQAIEEWKDMKAPEFYNNVGVNEPMLEKEKWDIDVKKITKEAEEAIEKFTEELEKLENEE
;
A
#
# COMPACT_ATOMS: atom_id res chain seq x y z
N MET A 1 -7.63 35.41 27.74
CA MET A 1 -8.03 34.57 26.58
C MET A 1 -6.90 34.57 25.57
N VAL A 2 -6.14 33.51 25.51
CA VAL A 2 -5.04 33.34 24.53
C VAL A 2 -5.65 32.60 23.35
N GLY A 3 -5.84 33.29 22.23
CA GLY A 3 -6.39 32.74 21.02
C GLY A 3 -5.35 31.83 20.34
N TYR A 4 -5.69 30.59 20.15
CA TYR A 4 -4.95 29.64 19.31
C TYR A 4 -5.07 30.09 17.85
N LYS A 5 -4.08 30.84 17.36
CA LYS A 5 -3.90 31.13 15.93
C LYS A 5 -2.84 30.17 15.39
N GLY A 6 -3.25 29.27 14.53
CA GLY A 6 -2.31 28.53 13.71
C GLY A 6 -2.64 27.05 13.60
N LYS A 7 -3.13 26.65 12.46
CA LYS A 7 -3.07 25.32 11.78
C LYS A 7 -4.33 24.98 10.95
N GLU A 8 -5.17 25.97 10.62
CA GLU A 8 -6.32 25.70 9.74
C GLU A 8 -5.95 25.61 8.23
N GLN A 9 -4.78 26.10 7.81
CA GLN A 9 -4.38 26.07 6.40
C GLN A 9 -3.77 24.73 5.93
N GLU A 10 -3.13 23.96 6.83
CA GLU A 10 -2.54 22.67 6.45
C GLU A 10 -3.60 21.56 6.28
N SER A 11 -4.70 21.62 7.01
CA SER A 11 -5.77 20.61 6.92
C SER A 11 -6.57 20.69 5.61
N GLY A 12 -6.76 21.88 5.07
CA GLY A 12 -7.50 22.08 3.81
C GLY A 12 -6.79 21.51 2.60
N ASP A 13 -5.47 21.65 2.54
CA ASP A 13 -4.67 21.16 1.41
C ASP A 13 -4.52 19.63 1.42
N GLN A 14 -4.42 19.02 2.60
CA GLN A 14 -4.41 17.56 2.75
C GLN A 14 -5.76 16.92 2.39
N ILE A 15 -6.87 17.55 2.75
CA ILE A 15 -8.21 17.06 2.41
C ILE A 15 -8.45 17.16 0.90
N SER A 16 -7.98 18.23 0.23
CA SER A 16 -8.10 18.37 -1.23
C SER A 16 -7.30 17.30 -1.98
N ARG A 17 -6.05 17.04 -1.58
CA ARG A 17 -5.20 16.00 -2.17
C ARG A 17 -5.78 14.59 -1.99
N LEU A 18 -6.26 14.28 -0.78
CA LEU A 18 -6.91 13.00 -0.51
C LEU A 18 -8.18 12.81 -1.35
N SER A 19 -8.98 13.88 -1.50
CA SER A 19 -10.18 13.85 -2.31
C SER A 19 -9.89 13.63 -3.81
N ASP A 20 -8.80 14.18 -4.32
CA ASP A 20 -8.39 14.01 -5.71
C ASP A 20 -7.83 12.60 -5.96
N ILE A 21 -7.00 12.08 -5.07
CA ILE A 21 -6.54 10.68 -5.10
C ILE A 21 -7.73 9.71 -5.06
N MET A 22 -8.71 9.97 -4.18
CA MET A 22 -9.92 9.14 -4.11
C MET A 22 -10.80 9.22 -5.35
N LYS A 23 -10.82 10.36 -6.07
CA LYS A 23 -11.53 10.49 -7.35
C LYS A 23 -10.85 9.69 -8.45
N GLU A 24 -9.52 9.74 -8.51
CA GLU A 24 -8.72 8.97 -9.49
C GLU A 24 -8.79 7.46 -9.22
N ALA A 25 -8.76 7.04 -7.96
CA ALA A 25 -8.87 5.64 -7.57
C ALA A 25 -10.30 5.08 -7.75
N ARG A 26 -11.32 5.93 -7.83
CA ARG A 26 -12.71 5.50 -7.93
C ARG A 26 -13.01 4.96 -9.33
N MET A 27 -13.52 3.74 -9.39
CA MET A 27 -14.02 3.14 -10.62
C MET A 27 -15.12 4.02 -11.26
N PRO A 28 -15.00 4.42 -12.54
CA PRO A 28 -16.01 5.17 -13.24
C PRO A 28 -17.26 4.33 -13.50
N MET A 29 -18.37 4.99 -13.78
CA MET A 29 -19.63 4.31 -14.08
C MET A 29 -19.57 3.54 -15.41
N PHE A 30 -18.82 4.07 -16.39
CA PHE A 30 -18.66 3.49 -17.73
C PHE A 30 -17.19 3.11 -17.97
N CYS A 31 -16.98 1.96 -18.60
CA CYS A 31 -15.65 1.52 -18.99
C CYS A 31 -15.08 2.42 -20.11
N PRO A 32 -13.87 2.99 -19.97
CA PRO A 32 -13.29 3.88 -20.99
C PRO A 32 -12.96 3.17 -22.33
N LYS A 33 -12.90 1.82 -22.33
CA LYS A 33 -12.61 1.04 -23.55
C LYS A 33 -13.86 0.58 -24.33
N CYS A 34 -14.99 0.40 -23.67
CA CYS A 34 -16.17 -0.19 -24.31
C CYS A 34 -17.49 0.49 -23.95
N ASP A 35 -17.47 1.57 -23.17
CA ASP A 35 -18.63 2.37 -22.73
C ASP A 35 -19.77 1.59 -22.04
N VAL A 36 -19.48 0.34 -21.61
CA VAL A 36 -20.44 -0.48 -20.86
C VAL A 36 -20.42 -0.10 -19.39
N ILE A 37 -21.58 -0.13 -18.74
CA ILE A 37 -21.72 0.12 -17.31
C ILE A 37 -20.90 -0.91 -16.53
N MET A 38 -20.01 -0.43 -15.66
CA MET A 38 -19.13 -1.26 -14.83
C MET A 38 -19.86 -1.72 -13.56
N LYS A 39 -19.69 -2.99 -13.21
CA LYS A 39 -20.34 -3.62 -12.04
C LYS A 39 -19.38 -3.65 -10.85
N LYS A 40 -19.74 -2.98 -9.77
CA LYS A 40 -18.89 -2.80 -8.58
C LYS A 40 -18.26 -4.09 -8.02
N LYS A 41 -18.94 -5.23 -8.11
CA LYS A 41 -18.41 -6.50 -7.57
C LYS A 41 -17.27 -7.12 -8.37
N LEU A 42 -17.29 -6.93 -9.68
CA LEU A 42 -16.36 -7.60 -10.60
C LEU A 42 -15.36 -6.62 -11.19
N ASP A 43 -15.84 -5.49 -11.68
CA ASP A 43 -15.03 -4.55 -12.43
C ASP A 43 -14.15 -3.67 -11.55
N ASP A 44 -14.45 -3.54 -10.25
CA ASP A 44 -13.69 -2.71 -9.32
C ASP A 44 -12.21 -3.17 -9.21
N LYS A 45 -11.99 -4.48 -9.07
CA LYS A 45 -10.66 -5.07 -9.05
C LYS A 45 -9.93 -4.93 -10.39
N PHE A 46 -10.65 -5.11 -11.49
CA PHE A 46 -10.07 -4.98 -12.83
C PHE A 46 -9.78 -3.53 -13.19
N TRP A 47 -10.59 -2.61 -12.69
CA TRP A 47 -10.32 -1.18 -12.82
C TRP A 47 -9.02 -0.80 -12.09
N SER A 48 -8.84 -1.21 -10.83
CA SER A 48 -7.63 -0.87 -10.06
C SER A 48 -6.36 -1.48 -10.64
N MET A 49 -6.45 -2.65 -11.31
CA MET A 49 -5.29 -3.35 -11.87
C MET A 49 -4.99 -2.98 -13.33
N PHE A 50 -6.01 -2.74 -14.14
CA PHE A 50 -5.89 -2.62 -15.60
C PHE A 50 -6.55 -1.36 -16.19
N GLY A 51 -7.25 -0.55 -15.40
CA GLY A 51 -7.93 0.67 -15.86
C GLY A 51 -9.12 0.43 -16.80
N HIS A 52 -9.72 -0.78 -16.79
CA HIS A 52 -10.88 -1.11 -17.62
C HIS A 52 -11.69 -2.29 -17.04
N CYS A 53 -12.86 -2.57 -17.61
CA CYS A 53 -13.75 -3.62 -17.12
C CYS A 53 -13.23 -5.04 -17.39
N PHE A 54 -13.74 -6.00 -16.62
CA PHE A 54 -13.46 -7.43 -16.75
C PHE A 54 -13.61 -7.97 -18.18
N ASN A 55 -14.70 -7.61 -18.86
CA ASN A 55 -14.94 -8.08 -20.23
C ASN A 55 -13.89 -7.60 -21.23
N CYS A 56 -13.36 -6.39 -21.04
CA CYS A 56 -12.26 -5.89 -21.85
C CYS A 56 -10.98 -6.63 -21.59
N GLN A 57 -10.69 -6.98 -20.31
CA GLN A 57 -9.51 -7.75 -19.95
C GLN A 57 -9.56 -9.15 -20.56
N ILE A 58 -10.67 -9.88 -20.45
CA ILE A 58 -10.84 -11.19 -21.10
C ILE A 58 -10.58 -11.12 -22.61
N LYS A 59 -11.07 -10.08 -23.27
CA LYS A 59 -10.82 -9.91 -24.71
C LYS A 59 -9.33 -9.74 -25.02
N VAL A 60 -8.59 -9.01 -24.19
CA VAL A 60 -7.14 -8.83 -24.32
C VAL A 60 -6.41 -10.16 -24.08
N GLU A 61 -6.73 -10.86 -23.00
CA GLU A 61 -6.12 -12.15 -22.66
C GLU A 61 -6.39 -13.23 -23.73
N ASN A 62 -7.63 -13.29 -24.23
CA ASN A 62 -7.95 -14.22 -25.32
C ASN A 62 -7.17 -13.92 -26.59
N LYS A 63 -6.96 -12.65 -26.93
CA LYS A 63 -6.09 -12.29 -28.06
C LYS A 63 -4.66 -12.76 -27.85
N MET A 64 -4.10 -12.60 -26.65
CA MET A 64 -2.75 -13.06 -26.31
C MET A 64 -2.65 -14.60 -26.34
N ARG A 65 -3.69 -15.33 -25.88
CA ARG A 65 -3.75 -16.80 -25.96
C ARG A 65 -3.77 -17.28 -27.42
N ILE A 66 -4.56 -16.63 -28.27
CA ILE A 66 -4.60 -16.94 -29.70
C ILE A 66 -3.23 -16.65 -30.36
N ALA A 67 -2.56 -15.59 -29.96
CA ALA A 67 -1.23 -15.21 -30.45
C ALA A 67 -0.09 -16.06 -29.85
N GLY A 68 -0.37 -16.87 -28.78
CA GLY A 68 0.65 -17.68 -28.09
C GLY A 68 1.56 -16.88 -27.14
N THR A 69 1.26 -15.61 -26.88
CA THR A 69 2.08 -14.72 -26.03
C THR A 69 1.58 -14.60 -24.59
N TYR A 70 0.53 -15.35 -24.24
CA TYR A 70 -0.10 -15.23 -22.91
C TYR A 70 0.82 -15.69 -21.78
N GLU A 71 1.57 -16.80 -21.95
CA GLU A 71 2.44 -17.35 -20.92
C GLU A 71 3.60 -16.40 -20.58
N GLU A 72 4.16 -15.73 -21.59
CA GLU A 72 5.21 -14.73 -21.40
C GLU A 72 4.67 -13.51 -20.67
N TRP A 73 3.52 -13.02 -21.08
CA TRP A 73 2.84 -11.91 -20.41
C TRP A 73 2.53 -12.23 -18.95
N GLU A 74 2.03 -13.44 -18.65
CA GLU A 74 1.71 -13.90 -17.31
C GLU A 74 2.96 -13.97 -16.43
N LYS A 75 4.06 -14.54 -16.93
CA LYS A 75 5.34 -14.57 -16.22
C LYS A 75 5.85 -13.17 -15.89
N ASN A 76 5.79 -12.25 -16.86
CA ASN A 76 6.20 -10.87 -16.66
C ASN A 76 5.32 -10.17 -15.61
N LYS A 77 4.00 -10.40 -15.62
CA LYS A 77 3.10 -9.84 -14.59
C LYS A 77 3.37 -10.39 -13.20
N ILE A 78 3.65 -11.67 -13.08
CA ILE A 78 4.02 -12.30 -11.80
C ILE A 78 5.35 -11.70 -11.30
N LYS A 79 6.33 -11.52 -12.18
CA LYS A 79 7.62 -10.91 -11.86
C LYS A 79 7.45 -9.46 -11.38
N GLU A 80 6.71 -8.63 -12.13
CA GLU A 80 6.40 -7.25 -11.74
C GLU A 80 5.73 -7.16 -10.36
N ASN A 81 4.74 -8.03 -10.10
CA ASN A 81 4.05 -8.08 -8.82
C ASN A 81 4.98 -8.47 -7.65
N LYS A 82 5.88 -9.44 -7.87
CA LYS A 82 6.87 -9.84 -6.87
C LYS A 82 7.82 -8.69 -6.55
N ILE A 83 8.32 -8.01 -7.57
CA ILE A 83 9.20 -6.83 -7.42
C ILE A 83 8.49 -5.73 -6.63
N SER A 84 7.25 -5.40 -6.99
CA SER A 84 6.46 -4.40 -6.27
C SER A 84 6.25 -4.79 -4.81
N PHE A 85 5.87 -6.04 -4.55
CA PHE A 85 5.69 -6.55 -3.19
C PHE A 85 6.97 -6.46 -2.35
N ILE A 86 8.12 -6.85 -2.90
CA ILE A 86 9.41 -6.77 -2.17
C ILE A 86 9.75 -5.31 -1.86
N LYS A 87 9.56 -4.39 -2.81
CA LYS A 87 9.79 -2.95 -2.59
C LYS A 87 8.89 -2.39 -1.48
N GLU A 88 7.61 -2.77 -1.48
CA GLU A 88 6.67 -2.40 -0.41
C GLU A 88 7.09 -2.97 0.96
N GLN A 89 7.59 -4.22 1.01
CA GLN A 89 8.09 -4.81 2.27
C GLN A 89 9.32 -4.08 2.80
N ILE A 90 10.27 -3.74 1.94
CA ILE A 90 11.46 -2.95 2.31
C ILE A 90 11.03 -1.61 2.90
N GLN A 91 10.16 -0.87 2.21
CA GLN A 91 9.65 0.40 2.68
C GLN A 91 8.93 0.28 4.04
N ALA A 92 8.08 -0.73 4.19
CA ALA A 92 7.36 -0.97 5.45
C ALA A 92 8.31 -1.27 6.63
N ILE A 93 9.40 -2.00 6.39
CA ILE A 93 10.41 -2.29 7.42
C ILE A 93 11.22 -1.04 7.75
N GLU A 94 11.56 -0.21 6.78
CA GLU A 94 12.24 1.07 6.99
C GLU A 94 11.37 2.03 7.82
N GLU A 95 10.09 2.19 7.47
CA GLU A 95 9.13 3.01 8.22
C GLU A 95 8.96 2.49 9.66
N TRP A 96 8.90 1.16 9.83
CA TRP A 96 8.78 0.54 11.14
C TRP A 96 10.05 0.72 12.00
N LYS A 97 11.25 0.65 11.42
CA LYS A 97 12.53 0.90 12.08
C LYS A 97 12.59 2.31 12.68
N ASP A 98 11.99 3.30 12.01
CA ASP A 98 11.97 4.69 12.47
C ASP A 98 10.82 4.98 13.46
N MET A 99 9.90 4.03 13.66
CA MET A 99 8.79 4.20 14.61
C MET A 99 9.27 4.20 16.05
N LYS A 100 8.79 5.17 16.81
CA LYS A 100 9.02 5.18 18.28
C LYS A 100 8.18 4.09 18.93
N ALA A 101 8.75 3.46 19.97
CA ALA A 101 8.03 2.49 20.78
C ALA A 101 6.70 3.09 21.27
N PRO A 102 5.57 2.36 21.15
CA PRO A 102 4.28 2.86 21.57
C PRO A 102 4.26 3.09 23.08
N GLU A 103 3.71 4.22 23.49
CA GLU A 103 3.51 4.60 24.89
C GLU A 103 2.03 4.47 25.23
N PHE A 104 1.72 3.83 26.34
CA PHE A 104 0.34 3.63 26.81
C PHE A 104 0.13 4.35 28.13
N TYR A 105 -1.10 4.78 28.35
CA TYR A 105 -1.54 5.32 29.64
C TYR A 105 -2.46 4.33 30.32
N ASN A 106 -2.05 3.82 31.46
CA ASN A 106 -2.88 2.95 32.30
C ASN A 106 -3.54 3.75 33.41
N ASN A 107 -4.81 3.47 33.66
CA ASN A 107 -5.52 4.04 34.81
C ASN A 107 -5.31 3.15 36.03
N VAL A 108 -4.52 3.62 37.00
CA VAL A 108 -4.03 2.83 38.16
C VAL A 108 -4.77 3.22 39.46
N GLY A 109 -5.86 3.96 39.39
CA GLY A 109 -6.58 4.39 40.58
C GLY A 109 -8.00 3.84 40.67
N VAL A 110 -8.38 3.32 41.84
CA VAL A 110 -9.76 2.85 42.10
C VAL A 110 -10.68 3.98 42.51
N ASN A 111 -10.19 4.97 43.26
CA ASN A 111 -10.95 6.09 43.82
C ASN A 111 -10.57 7.44 43.20
N GLU A 112 -9.33 7.60 42.76
CA GLU A 112 -8.86 8.77 42.02
C GLU A 112 -8.13 8.28 40.76
N PRO A 113 -8.58 8.69 39.56
CA PRO A 113 -7.96 8.25 38.30
C PRO A 113 -6.53 8.81 38.18
N MET A 114 -5.54 7.99 38.40
CA MET A 114 -4.15 8.32 38.24
C MET A 114 -3.65 7.66 36.96
N LEU A 115 -3.24 8.48 35.98
CA LEU A 115 -2.71 8.00 34.70
C LEU A 115 -1.20 7.75 34.85
N GLU A 116 -0.80 6.49 34.79
CA GLU A 116 0.59 6.12 34.67
C GLU A 116 0.96 5.82 33.22
N LYS A 117 2.13 6.34 32.83
CA LYS A 117 2.69 6.14 31.50
C LYS A 117 3.50 4.86 31.48
N GLU A 118 3.02 3.87 30.75
CA GLU A 118 3.72 2.60 30.56
C GLU A 118 4.40 2.59 29.20
N LYS A 119 5.67 2.18 29.16
CA LYS A 119 6.43 1.96 27.94
C LYS A 119 6.69 0.48 27.80
N TRP A 120 6.54 -0.04 26.61
CA TRP A 120 7.01 -1.38 26.33
C TRP A 120 8.54 -1.43 26.36
N ASP A 121 9.05 -2.40 27.11
CA ASP A 121 10.49 -2.69 27.15
C ASP A 121 10.86 -3.44 25.86
N ILE A 122 11.18 -2.65 24.83
CA ILE A 122 11.55 -3.15 23.52
C ILE A 122 13.07 -3.00 23.38
N ASP A 123 13.76 -4.08 23.12
CA ASP A 123 15.17 -4.03 22.74
C ASP A 123 15.34 -3.48 21.33
N VAL A 124 15.40 -2.16 21.25
CA VAL A 124 15.51 -1.40 19.99
C VAL A 124 16.72 -1.87 19.18
N LYS A 125 17.85 -2.22 19.84
CA LYS A 125 19.06 -2.66 19.13
C LYS A 125 18.85 -3.99 18.42
N LYS A 126 18.18 -4.92 19.10
CA LYS A 126 17.87 -6.24 18.52
C LYS A 126 16.93 -6.11 17.33
N ILE A 127 15.88 -5.32 17.48
CA ILE A 127 14.90 -5.06 16.44
C ILE A 127 15.53 -4.37 15.22
N THR A 128 16.36 -3.35 15.44
CA THR A 128 17.06 -2.65 14.36
C THR A 128 17.94 -3.61 13.57
N LYS A 129 18.67 -4.50 14.26
CA LYS A 129 19.53 -5.49 13.62
C LYS A 129 18.72 -6.51 12.80
N GLU A 130 17.62 -7.03 13.36
CA GLU A 130 16.73 -7.95 12.63
C GLU A 130 16.08 -7.29 11.40
N ALA A 131 15.72 -6.01 11.49
CA ALA A 131 15.21 -5.22 10.37
C ALA A 131 16.26 -5.04 9.27
N GLU A 132 17.50 -4.71 9.63
CA GLU A 132 18.61 -4.57 8.67
C GLU A 132 18.92 -5.89 7.95
N GLU A 133 18.96 -7.01 8.67
CA GLU A 133 19.14 -8.33 8.10
C GLU A 133 17.98 -8.73 7.15
N ALA A 134 16.76 -8.31 7.47
CA ALA A 134 15.60 -8.55 6.61
C ALA A 134 15.65 -7.70 5.33
N ILE A 135 16.00 -6.42 5.43
CA ILE A 135 16.16 -5.52 4.28
C ILE A 135 17.26 -6.07 3.34
N GLU A 136 18.39 -6.50 3.87
CA GLU A 136 19.49 -7.08 3.08
C GLU A 136 19.00 -8.29 2.27
N LYS A 137 18.29 -9.23 2.90
CA LYS A 137 17.73 -10.42 2.21
C LYS A 137 16.73 -10.05 1.12
N PHE A 138 15.83 -9.10 1.39
CA PHE A 138 14.87 -8.63 0.39
C PHE A 138 15.55 -7.90 -0.78
N THR A 139 16.61 -7.15 -0.50
CA THR A 139 17.39 -6.47 -1.53
C THR A 139 18.11 -7.47 -2.44
N GLU A 140 18.73 -8.51 -1.87
CA GLU A 140 19.34 -9.60 -2.65
C GLU A 140 18.31 -10.34 -3.53
N GLU A 141 17.10 -10.58 -3.01
CA GLU A 141 16.04 -11.23 -3.76
C GLU A 141 15.55 -10.34 -4.91
N LEU A 142 15.45 -9.04 -4.67
CA LEU A 142 15.07 -8.05 -5.67
C LEU A 142 16.09 -7.99 -6.79
N GLU A 143 17.38 -7.93 -6.48
CA GLU A 143 18.46 -7.95 -7.47
C GLU A 143 18.45 -9.23 -8.32
N LYS A 144 18.18 -10.39 -7.72
CA LYS A 144 18.04 -11.66 -8.47
C LYS A 144 16.87 -11.60 -9.45
N LEU A 145 15.70 -11.10 -8.99
CA LEU A 145 14.52 -10.97 -9.83
C LEU A 145 14.72 -9.95 -10.97
N GLU A 146 15.43 -8.85 -10.73
CA GLU A 146 15.69 -7.84 -11.74
C GLU A 146 16.71 -8.34 -12.80
N ASN A 147 17.65 -9.22 -12.40
CA ASN A 147 18.68 -9.80 -13.29
C ASN A 147 18.22 -11.10 -14.02
N GLU A 148 17.08 -11.69 -13.66
CA GLU A 148 16.48 -12.79 -14.43
C GLU A 148 15.82 -12.23 -15.69
N GLU A 149 16.52 -12.29 -16.84
CA GLU A 149 15.99 -12.00 -18.19
C GLU A 149 15.19 -13.19 -18.75
#